data_664c115a3ddc87260cf10f48698a9ad9
#
_entry.id   664c115a3ddc87260cf10f48698a9ad9
#
_cell.length_a   1.000
_cell.length_b   1.000
_cell.length_c   1.000
_cell.angle_alpha   90.00
_cell.angle_beta   90.00
_cell.angle_gamma   90.00
#
_symmetry.space_group_name_H-M   'P 1'
#
loop_
_entity.id
_entity.type
_entity.pdbx_description
1 polymer ?
#
loop_
_entity_poly.entity_id
_entity_poly.type
_entity_poly.pdbx_seq_one_letter_code
_entity_poly.pdbx_strand_id
1 'polypeptide(L)'
;MADQRKLVGGHPVIGIRPVIDGRKGPLDVRGALEEQTMSMAKRAKELFEDKLFYADGSKVKVVISDCTIGRVRESALCAEQFKREGVDITLTVTPCWCYGSETMDMDPNTIKG
;
A
#
# COMPACT_ATOMS: atom_id res chain seq x y z
N MET A 1 -2.90 -16.44 -11.65
CA MET A 1 -3.69 -17.16 -10.64
C MET A 1 -2.91 -17.20 -9.34
N ALA A 2 -3.56 -16.89 -8.23
CA ALA A 2 -2.88 -16.95 -6.94
C ALA A 2 -2.48 -18.40 -6.62
N ASP A 3 -1.29 -18.56 -6.07
CA ASP A 3 -0.82 -19.86 -5.61
C ASP A 3 -1.67 -20.27 -4.40
N GLN A 4 -2.35 -21.42 -4.52
CA GLN A 4 -3.21 -21.90 -3.43
C GLN A 4 -2.44 -22.10 -2.13
N ARG A 5 -1.14 -22.40 -2.20
CA ARG A 5 -0.32 -22.55 -0.99
C ARG A 5 -0.17 -21.23 -0.23
N LYS A 6 -0.30 -20.09 -0.91
CA LYS A 6 -0.31 -18.79 -0.23
C LYS A 6 -1.64 -18.49 0.45
N LEU A 7 -2.71 -19.14 -0.01
CA LEU A 7 -4.03 -18.97 0.58
C LEU A 7 -4.27 -19.91 1.76
N VAL A 8 -3.57 -21.06 1.77
CA VAL A 8 -3.75 -22.07 2.81
C VAL A 8 -2.40 -22.40 3.43
N GLY A 9 -2.05 -21.71 4.51
CA GLY A 9 -0.81 -21.95 5.23
C GLY A 9 0.45 -21.35 4.58
N GLY A 10 0.28 -20.50 3.56
CA GLY A 10 1.40 -19.82 2.91
C GLY A 10 1.85 -18.56 3.65
N HIS A 11 2.69 -17.77 2.98
CA HIS A 11 3.24 -16.54 3.53
C HIS A 11 2.82 -15.34 2.67
N PRO A 12 1.54 -14.89 2.76
CA PRO A 12 1.10 -13.75 1.98
C PRO A 12 1.86 -12.48 2.36
N VAL A 13 2.22 -11.69 1.37
CA VAL A 13 2.97 -10.45 1.55
C VAL A 13 2.00 -9.28 1.56
N ILE A 14 2.12 -8.43 2.57
CA ILE A 14 1.27 -7.24 2.72
C ILE A 14 1.98 -6.05 2.10
N GLY A 15 1.27 -5.31 1.23
CA GLY A 15 1.77 -4.07 0.67
C GLY A 15 0.98 -2.89 1.21
N ILE A 16 1.66 -1.85 1.67
CA ILE A 16 1.02 -0.65 2.19
C ILE A 16 1.13 0.47 1.16
N ARG A 17 -0.02 1.05 0.79
CA ARG A 17 -0.13 2.15 -0.18
C ARG A 17 -0.45 3.44 0.56
N PRO A 18 0.53 4.34 0.74
CA PRO A 18 0.26 5.66 1.32
C PRO A 18 -0.35 6.57 0.25
N VAL A 19 -1.65 6.79 0.33
CA VAL A 19 -2.41 7.56 -0.66
C VAL A 19 -2.72 8.95 -0.11
N ILE A 20 -2.49 9.97 -0.92
CA ILE A 20 -2.58 11.37 -0.53
C ILE A 20 -3.32 12.16 -1.60
N ASP A 21 -3.89 13.29 -1.22
CA ASP A 21 -4.42 14.25 -2.18
C ASP A 21 -3.25 14.85 -2.94
N GLY A 22 -3.14 14.53 -4.22
CA GLY A 22 -2.01 14.93 -5.05
C GLY A 22 -2.10 16.33 -5.62
N ARG A 23 -3.12 17.09 -5.26
CA ARG A 23 -3.29 18.44 -5.79
C ARG A 23 -2.18 19.36 -5.32
N LYS A 24 -1.61 20.09 -6.27
CA LYS A 24 -0.66 21.14 -6.01
C LYS A 24 -1.29 22.46 -6.43
N GLY A 25 -0.98 23.53 -5.76
CA GLY A 25 -1.53 24.82 -6.05
C GLY A 25 -1.13 25.79 -4.94
N PRO A 26 -1.86 26.90 -4.80
CA PRO A 26 -1.49 27.89 -3.79
C PRO A 26 -1.42 27.31 -2.38
N LEU A 27 -2.22 26.28 -2.09
CA LEU A 27 -2.25 25.66 -0.77
C LEU A 27 -1.29 24.49 -0.61
N ASP A 28 -0.75 23.97 -1.72
CA ASP A 28 0.16 22.81 -1.72
C ASP A 28 -0.29 21.72 -0.74
N VAL A 29 -1.50 21.21 -0.92
CA VAL A 29 -2.09 20.22 -0.03
C VAL A 29 -1.19 19.00 0.10
N ARG A 30 -0.62 18.54 -1.02
CA ARG A 30 0.25 17.37 -1.02
C ARG A 30 1.51 17.60 -0.19
N GLY A 31 2.18 18.73 -0.36
CA GLY A 31 3.40 19.05 0.38
C GLY A 31 3.18 19.10 1.87
N ALA A 32 2.01 19.62 2.29
CA ALA A 32 1.68 19.73 3.70
C ALA A 32 1.44 18.36 4.36
N LEU A 33 1.02 17.35 3.61
CA LEU A 33 0.59 16.05 4.17
C LEU A 33 1.51 14.90 3.83
N GLU A 34 2.48 15.10 2.93
CA GLU A 34 3.25 13.99 2.39
C GLU A 34 4.05 13.23 3.46
N GLU A 35 4.76 13.97 4.31
CA GLU A 35 5.54 13.38 5.38
C GLU A 35 4.66 12.64 6.38
N GLN A 36 3.55 13.25 6.75
CA GLN A 36 2.59 12.63 7.67
C GLN A 36 2.03 11.33 7.10
N THR A 37 1.68 11.35 5.81
CA THR A 37 1.13 10.17 5.14
C THR A 37 2.13 9.02 5.13
N MET A 38 3.37 9.30 4.78
CA MET A 38 4.42 8.28 4.78
C MET A 38 4.70 7.78 6.19
N SER A 39 4.67 8.66 7.19
CA SER A 39 4.85 8.26 8.59
C SER A 39 3.75 7.31 9.05
N MET A 40 2.50 7.56 8.65
CA MET A 40 1.39 6.65 8.96
C MET A 40 1.63 5.27 8.34
N ALA A 41 2.09 5.21 7.11
CA ALA A 41 2.39 3.96 6.44
C ALA A 41 3.50 3.19 7.15
N LYS A 42 4.54 3.89 7.57
CA LYS A 42 5.66 3.28 8.31
C LYS A 42 5.23 2.74 9.66
N ARG A 43 4.36 3.46 10.36
CA ARG A 43 3.80 2.98 11.64
C ARG A 43 2.96 1.73 11.45
N ALA A 44 2.16 1.69 10.39
CA ALA A 44 1.36 0.52 10.08
C ALA A 44 2.27 -0.68 9.78
N LYS A 45 3.35 -0.47 9.03
CA LYS A 45 4.33 -1.52 8.75
C LYS A 45 4.94 -2.06 10.04
N GLU A 46 5.40 -1.17 10.92
CA GLU A 46 5.99 -1.56 12.20
C GLU A 46 5.01 -2.36 13.04
N LEU A 47 3.76 -1.92 13.10
CA LEU A 47 2.72 -2.60 13.87
C LEU A 47 2.48 -4.01 13.35
N PHE A 48 2.38 -4.17 12.02
CA PHE A 48 2.17 -5.48 11.42
C PHE A 48 3.37 -6.39 11.64
N GLU A 49 4.58 -5.88 11.46
CA GLU A 49 5.79 -6.68 11.67
C GLU A 49 5.97 -7.11 13.12
N ASP A 50 5.49 -6.28 14.06
CA ASP A 50 5.59 -6.58 15.48
C ASP A 50 4.49 -7.52 15.99
N LYS A 51 3.28 -7.38 15.47
CA LYS A 51 2.09 -8.04 16.02
C LYS A 51 1.57 -9.21 15.20
N LEU A 52 1.92 -9.29 13.90
CA LEU A 52 1.38 -10.34 13.04
C LEU A 52 2.44 -11.39 12.74
N PHE A 53 1.99 -12.64 12.74
CA PHE A 53 2.85 -13.79 12.42
C PHE A 53 2.11 -14.71 11.47
N TYR A 54 2.87 -15.38 10.62
CA TYR A 54 2.32 -16.44 9.80
C TYR A 54 1.99 -17.65 10.67
N ALA A 55 1.24 -18.60 10.13
CA ALA A 55 0.85 -19.80 10.88
C ALA A 55 2.04 -20.59 11.41
N ASP A 56 3.20 -20.52 10.73
CA ASP A 56 4.41 -21.21 11.15
C ASP A 56 5.23 -20.44 12.22
N GLY A 57 4.74 -19.29 12.65
CA GLY A 57 5.40 -18.45 13.66
C GLY A 57 6.39 -17.43 13.12
N SER A 58 6.66 -17.41 11.81
CA SER A 58 7.55 -16.41 11.22
C SER A 58 6.85 -15.06 11.10
N LYS A 59 7.64 -13.99 11.08
CA LYS A 59 7.10 -12.64 10.97
C LYS A 59 6.53 -12.37 9.59
N VAL A 60 5.42 -11.65 9.53
CA VAL A 60 4.77 -11.28 8.28
C VAL A 60 5.65 -10.29 7.53
N LYS A 61 5.81 -10.52 6.23
CA LYS A 61 6.56 -9.60 5.36
C LYS A 61 5.65 -8.46 4.93
N VAL A 62 6.11 -7.23 5.14
CA VAL A 62 5.38 -6.02 4.78
C VAL A 62 6.24 -5.15 3.88
N VAL A 63 5.66 -4.69 2.78
CA VAL A 63 6.29 -3.81 1.80
C VAL A 63 5.56 -2.48 1.80
N ILE A 64 6.29 -1.37 1.78
CA ILE A 64 5.71 -0.04 1.61
C ILE A 64 6.05 0.46 0.21
N SER A 65 5.09 1.15 -0.44
CA SER A 65 5.36 1.85 -1.68
C SER A 65 6.54 2.83 -1.52
N ASP A 66 7.38 2.91 -2.53
CA ASP A 66 8.54 3.80 -2.51
C ASP A 66 8.16 5.28 -2.51
N CYS A 67 6.92 5.60 -2.87
CA CYS A 67 6.45 6.98 -2.91
C CYS A 67 5.02 7.07 -2.41
N THR A 68 4.63 8.27 -1.98
CA THR A 68 3.22 8.56 -1.72
C THR A 68 2.48 8.59 -3.03
N ILE A 69 1.20 8.19 -3.00
CA ILE A 69 0.39 8.03 -4.21
C ILE A 69 -0.65 9.15 -4.26
N GLY A 70 -0.37 10.17 -5.04
CA GLY A 70 -1.28 11.29 -5.22
C GLY A 70 -1.76 11.47 -6.66
N ARG A 71 -1.16 10.72 -7.60
CA ARG A 71 -1.48 10.82 -9.02
C ARG A 71 -1.43 9.44 -9.66
N VAL A 72 -2.02 9.34 -10.85
CA VAL A 72 -2.12 8.07 -11.58
C VAL A 72 -0.75 7.45 -11.83
N ARG A 73 0.24 8.28 -12.20
CA ARG A 73 1.59 7.78 -12.44
C ARG A 73 2.19 7.09 -11.23
N GLU A 74 2.02 7.68 -10.05
CA GLU A 74 2.55 7.11 -8.81
C GLU A 74 1.80 5.83 -8.44
N SER A 75 0.52 5.80 -8.68
CA SER A 75 -0.28 4.59 -8.48
C SER A 75 0.21 3.45 -9.36
N ALA A 76 0.50 3.74 -10.63
CA ALA A 76 1.04 2.75 -11.56
C ALA A 76 2.42 2.25 -11.11
N LEU A 77 3.29 3.15 -10.65
CA LEU A 77 4.62 2.77 -10.15
C LEU A 77 4.50 1.88 -8.92
N CYS A 78 3.58 2.18 -8.02
CA CYS A 78 3.32 1.35 -6.86
C CYS A 78 2.83 -0.04 -7.27
N ALA A 79 1.91 -0.11 -8.23
CA ALA A 79 1.39 -1.39 -8.71
C ALA A 79 2.52 -2.25 -9.30
N GLU A 80 3.43 -1.66 -10.06
CA GLU A 80 4.60 -2.36 -10.58
C GLU A 80 5.51 -2.86 -9.47
N GLN A 81 5.80 -2.02 -8.49
CA GLN A 81 6.63 -2.40 -7.35
C GLN A 81 6.02 -3.58 -6.61
N PHE A 82 4.73 -3.50 -6.31
CA PHE A 82 4.06 -4.56 -5.56
C PHE A 82 4.01 -5.86 -6.35
N LYS A 83 3.86 -5.76 -7.65
CA LYS A 83 3.90 -6.95 -8.51
C LYS A 83 5.27 -7.61 -8.48
N ARG A 84 6.35 -6.82 -8.56
CA ARG A 84 7.71 -7.36 -8.49
C ARG A 84 8.00 -8.02 -7.15
N GLU A 85 7.48 -7.46 -6.07
CA GLU A 85 7.75 -7.95 -4.72
C GLU A 85 6.77 -9.02 -4.25
N GLY A 86 5.84 -9.42 -5.10
CA GLY A 86 4.93 -10.52 -4.79
C GLY A 86 3.89 -10.18 -3.73
N VAL A 87 3.44 -8.94 -3.68
CA VAL A 87 2.41 -8.51 -2.73
C VAL A 87 1.09 -9.21 -3.03
N ASP A 88 0.49 -9.77 -2.00
CA ASP A 88 -0.78 -10.51 -2.12
C ASP A 88 -1.96 -9.74 -1.55
N ILE A 89 -1.72 -8.90 -0.54
CA ILE A 89 -2.76 -8.13 0.15
C ILE A 89 -2.29 -6.69 0.20
N THR A 90 -3.17 -5.76 -0.18
CA THR A 90 -2.83 -4.34 -0.08
C THR A 90 -3.66 -3.65 0.99
N LEU A 91 -3.01 -2.71 1.67
CA LEU A 91 -3.66 -1.82 2.63
C LEU A 91 -3.41 -0.39 2.19
N THR A 92 -4.47 0.37 2.02
CA THR A 92 -4.36 1.79 1.71
C THR A 92 -4.47 2.60 3.01
N VAL A 93 -3.50 3.47 3.25
CA VAL A 93 -3.57 4.45 4.34
C VAL A 93 -3.64 5.83 3.73
N THR A 94 -4.57 6.64 4.21
CA THR A 94 -4.75 7.99 3.72
C THR A 94 -5.25 8.90 4.84
N PRO A 95 -4.66 10.09 5.00
CA PRO A 95 -5.12 11.04 6.00
C PRO A 95 -6.21 11.97 5.47
N CYS A 96 -6.52 11.91 4.18
CA CYS A 96 -7.37 12.88 3.52
C CYS A 96 -8.09 12.25 2.34
N TRP A 97 -8.83 13.09 1.60
CA TRP A 97 -9.51 12.68 0.37
C TRP A 97 -8.49 12.28 -0.70
N CYS A 98 -8.85 11.30 -1.51
CA CYS A 98 -8.01 10.87 -2.63
C CYS A 98 -8.88 10.52 -3.82
N TYR A 99 -8.27 10.49 -5.01
CA TYR A 99 -8.98 10.11 -6.23
C TYR A 99 -9.19 8.58 -6.26
N GLY A 100 -10.37 8.16 -6.69
CA GLY A 100 -10.69 6.74 -6.78
C GLY A 100 -9.78 5.97 -7.72
N SER A 101 -9.35 6.60 -8.82
CA SER A 101 -8.45 5.96 -9.78
C SER A 101 -7.11 5.57 -9.17
N GLU A 102 -6.56 6.39 -8.29
CA GLU A 102 -5.30 6.10 -7.62
C GLU A 102 -5.46 5.08 -6.50
N THR A 103 -6.67 4.99 -5.93
CA THR A 103 -6.92 4.08 -4.82
C THR A 103 -7.33 2.69 -5.29
N MET A 104 -8.23 2.62 -6.25
CA MET A 104 -8.87 1.37 -6.64
C MET A 104 -8.35 0.81 -7.96
N ASP A 105 -8.30 1.65 -9.00
CA ASP A 105 -8.06 1.17 -10.36
C ASP A 105 -6.65 0.62 -10.58
N MET A 106 -5.67 1.17 -9.88
CA MET A 106 -4.27 0.78 -10.03
C MET A 106 -3.79 -0.18 -8.94
N ASP A 107 -4.67 -0.62 -8.07
CA ASP A 107 -4.31 -1.62 -7.07
C ASP A 107 -4.45 -3.01 -7.68
N PRO A 108 -3.33 -3.76 -7.83
CA PRO A 108 -3.37 -5.05 -8.49
C PRO A 108 -4.18 -6.11 -7.73
N ASN A 109 -4.44 -5.87 -6.45
CA ASN A 109 -5.16 -6.83 -5.61
C ASN A 109 -6.62 -6.43 -5.37
N THR A 110 -7.07 -5.32 -5.94
CA THR A 110 -8.45 -4.88 -5.79
C THR A 110 -9.36 -5.70 -6.70
N ILE A 111 -10.44 -6.19 -6.12
CA ILE A 111 -11.49 -6.87 -6.89
C ILE A 111 -12.40 -5.79 -7.45
N LYS A 112 -12.45 -5.69 -8.77
CA LYS A 112 -13.29 -4.71 -9.45
C LYS A 112 -14.65 -5.34 -9.72
N GLY A 113 -15.65 -4.76 -9.13
CA GLY A 113 -17.03 -5.19 -9.33
C GLY A 113 -17.61 -4.73 -10.64
#